data_ae3b97eaf54bb1fdcc15f59268ef40df
#
_entry.id   ae3b97eaf54bb1fdcc15f59268ef40df
#
_cell.length_a   1.000
_cell.length_b   1.000
_cell.length_c   1.000
_cell.angle_alpha   90.00
_cell.angle_beta   90.00
_cell.angle_gamma   90.00
#
_symmetry.space_group_name_H-M   'P 1'
#
loop_
_entity.id
_entity.type
_entity.pdbx_description
1 polymer ?
#
loop_
_entity_poly.entity_id
_entity_poly.type
_entity_poly.pdbx_seq_one_letter_code
_entity_poly.pdbx_strand_id
1 'polypeptide(L)'
;MPIPLKAGEVLRGRYKIRRIIGQGGMGSIYLSDDLRLEGRQCALKEVEHDRTLLPEIVREAREQFLREATVLARLDHPNLPKVSDFFSVGARDYLVMDFIPGKDLRTLMLEARQNASFLPEMDVLAWASQLADALTYLHSQDPPILHRDIKPSNLKLTPSGLLKLVDFGLVKLLAPGEVTITVLQGQGTALYTPLEQYGGDSGHTDARSDIYAFGATLYHLLTNKAPVDARERFLDPQAFVPIRQINPEVSARTERAIDWAMSLHPDERPDSVEIFRESLLGDREFTRVTLNRAPRAADVLSAPTERALIWLAAGLTVISLLATLAR
;
A
#
# COMPACT_ATOMS: atom_id res chain seq x y z
N MET A 1 -18.26 4.14 17.86
CA MET A 1 -17.88 4.05 16.43
C MET A 1 -18.97 4.72 15.62
N PRO A 2 -18.62 5.50 14.61
CA PRO A 2 -19.60 6.13 13.73
C PRO A 2 -20.44 5.07 13.01
N ILE A 3 -21.73 5.37 12.80
CA ILE A 3 -22.61 4.49 12.01
C ILE A 3 -22.19 4.63 10.54
N PRO A 4 -21.70 3.57 9.89
CA PRO A 4 -21.33 3.63 8.49
C PRO A 4 -22.51 3.97 7.57
N LEU A 5 -22.21 4.60 6.42
CA LEU A 5 -23.21 4.82 5.37
C LEU A 5 -23.67 3.47 4.80
N LYS A 6 -24.96 3.41 4.45
CA LYS A 6 -25.58 2.20 3.88
C LYS A 6 -25.39 2.17 2.35
N ALA A 7 -25.35 0.98 1.79
CA ALA A 7 -25.41 0.82 0.35
C ALA A 7 -26.70 1.46 -0.19
N GLY A 8 -26.55 2.21 -1.30
CA GLY A 8 -27.65 2.96 -1.93
C GLY A 8 -27.79 4.40 -1.45
N GLU A 9 -27.20 4.80 -0.32
CA GLU A 9 -27.20 6.20 0.10
C GLU A 9 -26.50 7.08 -0.94
N VAL A 10 -27.02 8.31 -1.13
CA VAL A 10 -26.48 9.26 -2.10
C VAL A 10 -26.03 10.52 -1.38
N LEU A 11 -24.74 10.82 -1.46
CA LEU A 11 -24.16 12.03 -0.92
C LEU A 11 -24.15 13.14 -1.99
N ARG A 12 -24.57 14.36 -1.60
CA ARG A 12 -24.61 15.55 -2.46
C ARG A 12 -25.33 15.34 -3.81
N GLY A 13 -26.29 14.38 -3.90
CA GLY A 13 -26.97 14.04 -5.16
C GLY A 13 -26.03 13.50 -6.25
N ARG A 14 -24.81 13.10 -5.90
CA ARG A 14 -23.79 12.70 -6.86
C ARG A 14 -23.14 11.35 -6.55
N TYR A 15 -22.76 11.07 -5.31
CA TYR A 15 -21.99 9.89 -4.96
C TYR A 15 -22.88 8.82 -4.32
N LYS A 16 -23.21 7.76 -5.08
CA LYS A 16 -24.02 6.65 -4.60
C LYS A 16 -23.14 5.56 -3.99
N ILE A 17 -23.28 5.34 -2.69
CA ILE A 17 -22.54 4.33 -1.96
C ILE A 17 -22.89 2.94 -2.46
N ARG A 18 -21.87 2.14 -2.83
CA ARG A 18 -21.99 0.73 -3.20
C ARG A 18 -21.75 -0.18 -2.00
N ARG A 19 -20.59 -0.02 -1.37
CA ARG A 19 -20.15 -0.83 -0.23
C ARG A 19 -18.96 -0.20 0.47
N ILE A 20 -18.71 -0.64 1.68
CA ILE A 20 -17.46 -0.35 2.40
C ILE A 20 -16.32 -1.14 1.77
N ILE A 21 -15.16 -0.51 1.56
CA ILE A 21 -13.91 -1.10 1.06
C ILE A 21 -12.75 -0.99 2.04
N GLY A 22 -12.90 -0.19 3.09
CA GLY A 22 -11.95 -0.04 4.18
C GLY A 22 -12.64 0.55 5.41
N GLN A 23 -12.16 0.20 6.61
CA GLN A 23 -12.66 0.74 7.86
C GLN A 23 -11.51 0.86 8.85
N GLY A 24 -11.41 2.00 9.52
CA GLY A 24 -10.37 2.32 10.49
C GLY A 24 -10.89 3.20 11.62
N GLY A 25 -9.99 3.58 12.53
CA GLY A 25 -10.34 4.39 13.71
C GLY A 25 -10.86 5.79 13.39
N MET A 26 -10.49 6.36 12.24
CA MET A 26 -10.87 7.73 11.85
C MET A 26 -12.08 7.78 10.91
N GLY A 27 -12.60 6.65 10.44
CA GLY A 27 -13.73 6.60 9.51
C GLY A 27 -13.70 5.38 8.59
N SER A 28 -14.52 5.45 7.56
CA SER A 28 -14.70 4.38 6.59
C SER A 28 -14.33 4.85 5.18
N ILE A 29 -13.91 3.91 4.34
CA ILE A 29 -13.69 4.13 2.92
C ILE A 29 -14.76 3.36 2.16
N TYR A 30 -15.45 4.06 1.27
CA TYR A 30 -16.56 3.51 0.49
C TYR A 30 -16.20 3.44 -0.99
N LEU A 31 -16.59 2.36 -1.64
CA LEU A 31 -16.75 2.33 -3.09
C LEU A 31 -18.06 3.02 -3.43
N SER A 32 -18.03 3.97 -4.34
CA SER A 32 -19.23 4.71 -4.81
C SER A 32 -19.23 4.89 -6.32
N ASP A 33 -20.44 5.06 -6.87
CA ASP A 33 -20.63 5.51 -8.26
C ASP A 33 -20.73 7.04 -8.28
N ASP A 34 -20.10 7.66 -9.26
CA ASP A 34 -20.30 9.07 -9.60
C ASP A 34 -21.50 9.18 -10.55
N LEU A 35 -22.67 9.58 -10.05
CA LEU A 35 -23.90 9.67 -10.85
C LEU A 35 -23.86 10.75 -11.96
N ARG A 36 -22.85 11.63 -11.95
CA ARG A 36 -22.63 12.62 -13.03
C ARG A 36 -21.82 12.07 -14.18
N LEU A 37 -21.04 11.01 -13.93
CA LEU A 37 -20.15 10.39 -14.91
C LEU A 37 -20.47 8.90 -14.97
N GLU A 38 -21.33 8.51 -15.90
CA GLU A 38 -21.80 7.13 -16.04
C GLU A 38 -20.62 6.14 -16.11
N GLY A 39 -20.69 5.09 -15.31
CA GLY A 39 -19.66 4.06 -15.23
C GLY A 39 -18.43 4.43 -14.37
N ARG A 40 -18.28 5.69 -13.92
CA ARG A 40 -17.16 6.07 -13.06
C ARG A 40 -17.40 5.61 -11.62
N GLN A 41 -16.40 4.88 -11.09
CA GLN A 41 -16.31 4.51 -9.69
C GLN A 41 -15.27 5.36 -8.97
N CYS A 42 -15.59 5.72 -7.72
CA CYS A 42 -14.73 6.50 -6.84
C CYS A 42 -14.56 5.81 -5.49
N ALA A 43 -13.44 6.06 -4.84
CA ALA A 43 -13.25 5.80 -3.42
C ALA A 43 -13.60 7.08 -2.64
N LEU A 44 -14.53 6.97 -1.67
CA LEU A 44 -14.86 8.05 -0.73
C LEU A 44 -14.24 7.71 0.62
N LYS A 45 -13.28 8.50 1.06
CA LYS A 45 -12.72 8.41 2.42
C LYS A 45 -13.51 9.35 3.32
N GLU A 46 -14.18 8.78 4.34
CA GLU A 46 -14.90 9.49 5.36
C GLU A 46 -13.97 9.79 6.53
N VAL A 47 -14.02 11.01 7.05
CA VAL A 47 -13.37 11.43 8.29
C VAL A 47 -14.43 11.99 9.21
N GLU A 48 -14.59 11.39 10.38
CA GLU A 48 -15.50 11.89 11.41
C GLU A 48 -14.69 12.59 12.50
N HIS A 49 -15.08 13.83 12.78
CA HIS A 49 -14.49 14.59 13.89
C HIS A 49 -15.20 14.24 15.20
N ASP A 50 -14.43 14.08 16.26
CA ASP A 50 -14.95 13.79 17.58
C ASP A 50 -15.81 14.98 18.08
N ARG A 51 -17.11 14.72 18.24
CA ARG A 51 -18.09 15.73 18.67
C ARG A 51 -17.98 16.09 20.16
N THR A 52 -17.17 15.35 20.92
CA THR A 52 -16.92 15.64 22.35
C THR A 52 -15.85 16.71 22.53
N LEU A 53 -15.10 17.01 21.48
CA LEU A 53 -14.08 18.07 21.49
C LEU A 53 -14.71 19.45 21.43
N LEU A 54 -13.95 20.44 21.90
CA LEU A 54 -14.34 21.85 21.82
C LEU A 54 -14.61 22.25 20.34
N PRO A 55 -15.64 23.08 20.07
CA PRO A 55 -15.98 23.51 18.72
C PRO A 55 -14.81 24.12 17.94
N GLU A 56 -13.89 24.79 18.63
CA GLU A 56 -12.69 25.39 18.07
C GLU A 56 -11.74 24.33 17.54
N ILE A 57 -11.50 23.26 18.32
CA ILE A 57 -10.63 22.12 17.91
C ILE A 57 -11.24 21.42 16.68
N VAL A 58 -12.56 21.21 16.66
CA VAL A 58 -13.25 20.60 15.50
C VAL A 58 -13.11 21.50 14.27
N ARG A 59 -13.20 22.83 14.44
CA ARG A 59 -13.01 23.77 13.34
C ARG A 59 -11.58 23.71 12.79
N GLU A 60 -10.58 23.75 13.65
CA GLU A 60 -9.18 23.64 13.26
C GLU A 60 -8.90 22.33 12.50
N ALA A 61 -9.42 21.20 13.01
CA ALA A 61 -9.28 19.90 12.34
C ALA A 61 -9.91 19.89 10.93
N ARG A 62 -11.05 20.55 10.74
CA ARG A 62 -11.69 20.69 9.42
C ARG A 62 -10.90 21.59 8.47
N GLU A 63 -10.39 22.71 8.98
CA GLU A 63 -9.55 23.60 8.19
C GLU A 63 -8.25 22.90 7.76
N GLN A 64 -7.67 22.10 8.65
CA GLN A 64 -6.51 21.27 8.32
C GLN A 64 -6.85 20.23 7.27
N PHE A 65 -7.97 19.48 7.43
CA PHE A 65 -8.44 18.52 6.42
C PHE A 65 -8.59 19.18 5.04
N LEU A 66 -9.17 20.38 5.00
CA LEU A 66 -9.34 21.14 3.77
C LEU A 66 -8.02 21.53 3.12
N ARG A 67 -7.05 22.01 3.93
CA ARG A 67 -5.70 22.32 3.45
C ARG A 67 -5.04 21.08 2.85
N GLU A 68 -5.08 19.95 3.54
CA GLU A 68 -4.50 18.69 3.08
C GLU A 68 -5.18 18.17 1.81
N ALA A 69 -6.52 18.19 1.76
CA ALA A 69 -7.28 17.81 0.57
C ALA A 69 -6.90 18.67 -0.65
N THR A 70 -6.68 19.97 -0.44
CA THR A 70 -6.26 20.91 -1.49
C THR A 70 -4.87 20.57 -2.04
N VAL A 71 -3.94 20.17 -1.16
CA VAL A 71 -2.60 19.73 -1.58
C VAL A 71 -2.69 18.43 -2.36
N LEU A 72 -3.42 17.44 -1.84
CA LEU A 72 -3.60 16.15 -2.52
C LEU A 72 -4.26 16.29 -3.89
N ALA A 73 -5.18 17.24 -4.06
CA ALA A 73 -5.85 17.49 -5.34
C ALA A 73 -4.90 18.01 -6.44
N ARG A 74 -3.76 18.59 -6.06
CA ARG A 74 -2.74 19.07 -7.00
C ARG A 74 -1.76 18.00 -7.45
N LEU A 75 -1.69 16.89 -6.71
CA LEU A 75 -0.77 15.79 -7.04
C LEU A 75 -1.22 15.08 -8.33
N ASP A 76 -0.26 14.87 -9.22
CA ASP A 76 -0.47 14.16 -10.47
C ASP A 76 0.72 13.22 -10.75
N HIS A 77 0.56 11.96 -10.35
CA HIS A 77 1.59 10.93 -10.52
C HIS A 77 0.95 9.57 -10.82
N PRO A 78 1.51 8.77 -11.74
CA PRO A 78 0.91 7.50 -12.15
C PRO A 78 0.75 6.50 -11.00
N ASN A 79 1.57 6.56 -9.97
CA ASN A 79 1.51 5.66 -8.82
C ASN A 79 0.68 6.20 -7.64
N LEU A 80 0.00 7.34 -7.80
CA LEU A 80 -0.91 7.91 -6.79
C LEU A 80 -2.36 7.92 -7.31
N PRO A 81 -3.37 7.77 -6.44
CA PRO A 81 -4.76 8.03 -6.82
C PRO A 81 -4.98 9.53 -6.98
N LYS A 82 -5.75 9.95 -7.99
CA LYS A 82 -6.11 11.35 -8.16
C LYS A 82 -7.27 11.72 -7.26
N VAL A 83 -7.13 12.79 -6.50
CA VAL A 83 -8.24 13.39 -5.73
C VAL A 83 -9.07 14.26 -6.69
N SER A 84 -10.39 14.05 -6.68
CA SER A 84 -11.30 14.70 -7.63
C SER A 84 -12.33 15.61 -6.98
N ASP A 85 -12.60 15.45 -5.68
CA ASP A 85 -13.55 16.29 -4.94
C ASP A 85 -13.30 16.14 -3.43
N PHE A 86 -13.76 17.12 -2.67
CA PHE A 86 -13.87 17.03 -1.22
C PHE A 86 -15.06 17.84 -0.75
N PHE A 87 -15.72 17.40 0.32
CA PHE A 87 -16.92 18.08 0.83
C PHE A 87 -17.25 17.63 2.26
N SER A 88 -18.07 18.42 2.93
CA SER A 88 -18.62 18.11 4.26
C SER A 88 -20.10 17.82 4.19
N VAL A 89 -20.57 16.86 4.97
CA VAL A 89 -22.00 16.59 5.22
C VAL A 89 -22.19 16.39 6.72
N GLY A 90 -22.88 17.32 7.36
CA GLY A 90 -23.04 17.34 8.82
C GLY A 90 -21.69 17.48 9.54
N ALA A 91 -21.35 16.51 10.38
CA ALA A 91 -20.11 16.47 11.14
C ALA A 91 -19.01 15.62 10.48
N ARG A 92 -19.20 15.20 9.24
CA ARG A 92 -18.28 14.32 8.50
C ARG A 92 -17.72 15.04 7.29
N ASP A 93 -16.45 14.82 7.05
CA ASP A 93 -15.73 15.29 5.88
C ASP A 93 -15.46 14.10 4.97
N TYR A 94 -15.48 14.35 3.66
CA TYR A 94 -15.31 13.32 2.63
C TYR A 94 -14.27 13.75 1.62
N LEU A 95 -13.31 12.87 1.35
CA LEU A 95 -12.38 13.03 0.26
C LEU A 95 -12.72 12.02 -0.84
N VAL A 96 -12.89 12.49 -2.07
CA VAL A 96 -13.23 11.67 -3.24
C VAL A 96 -12.00 11.48 -4.09
N MET A 97 -11.64 10.25 -4.34
CA MET A 97 -10.47 9.90 -5.15
C MET A 97 -10.77 8.75 -6.11
N ASP A 98 -9.84 8.48 -7.00
CA ASP A 98 -9.95 7.34 -7.90
C ASP A 98 -10.09 6.04 -7.11
N PHE A 99 -11.04 5.20 -7.53
CA PHE A 99 -11.10 3.82 -7.07
C PHE A 99 -10.03 3.01 -7.80
N ILE A 100 -9.14 2.38 -7.05
CA ILE A 100 -8.08 1.54 -7.62
C ILE A 100 -8.51 0.08 -7.54
N PRO A 101 -8.84 -0.55 -8.70
CA PRO A 101 -9.14 -1.97 -8.73
C PRO A 101 -7.88 -2.80 -8.53
N GLY A 102 -8.07 -4.06 -8.09
CA GLY A 102 -6.97 -5.00 -7.87
C GLY A 102 -6.73 -5.31 -6.39
N LYS A 103 -5.72 -6.14 -6.13
CA LYS A 103 -5.36 -6.58 -4.79
C LYS A 103 -4.31 -5.66 -4.18
N ASP A 104 -4.35 -5.50 -2.85
CA ASP A 104 -3.21 -4.92 -2.14
C ASP A 104 -2.10 -5.96 -1.95
N LEU A 105 -0.87 -5.47 -1.69
CA LEU A 105 0.29 -6.35 -1.54
C LEU A 105 0.20 -7.23 -0.29
N ARG A 106 -0.55 -6.81 0.75
CA ARG A 106 -0.83 -7.67 1.91
C ARG A 106 -1.64 -8.90 1.49
N THR A 107 -2.65 -8.72 0.64
CA THR A 107 -3.45 -9.83 0.11
C THR A 107 -2.59 -10.80 -0.70
N LEU A 108 -1.73 -10.29 -1.60
CA LEU A 108 -0.83 -11.13 -2.40
C LEU A 108 0.18 -11.90 -1.52
N MET A 109 0.73 -11.25 -0.50
CA MET A 109 1.63 -11.89 0.46
C MET A 109 0.91 -13.01 1.25
N LEU A 110 -0.33 -12.78 1.70
CA LEU A 110 -1.10 -13.79 2.42
C LEU A 110 -1.45 -14.99 1.52
N GLU A 111 -1.74 -14.76 0.25
CA GLU A 111 -1.96 -15.82 -0.75
C GLU A 111 -0.68 -16.65 -0.96
N ALA A 112 0.48 -16.00 -1.09
CA ALA A 112 1.77 -16.69 -1.19
C ALA A 112 2.03 -17.54 0.07
N ARG A 113 1.81 -16.97 1.25
CA ARG A 113 1.96 -17.67 2.54
C ARG A 113 1.03 -18.88 2.67
N GLN A 114 -0.23 -18.80 2.20
CA GLN A 114 -1.16 -19.93 2.19
C GLN A 114 -0.65 -21.08 1.30
N ASN A 115 0.08 -20.77 0.25
CA ASN A 115 0.73 -21.72 -0.63
C ASN A 115 2.14 -22.15 -0.15
N ALA A 116 2.50 -21.87 1.11
CA ALA A 116 3.81 -22.13 1.69
C ALA A 116 4.98 -21.58 0.85
N SER A 117 4.78 -20.45 0.18
CA SER A 117 5.77 -19.78 -0.68
C SER A 117 6.01 -18.33 -0.23
N PHE A 118 7.10 -17.75 -0.70
CA PHE A 118 7.37 -16.32 -0.62
C PHE A 118 6.99 -15.62 -1.92
N LEU A 119 6.80 -14.30 -1.85
CA LEU A 119 6.72 -13.48 -3.05
C LEU A 119 8.11 -13.47 -3.74
N PRO A 120 8.18 -13.63 -5.06
CA PRO A 120 9.46 -13.57 -5.78
C PRO A 120 10.17 -12.23 -5.55
N GLU A 121 11.46 -12.24 -5.24
CA GLU A 121 12.25 -11.02 -5.01
C GLU A 121 12.12 -10.03 -6.17
N MET A 122 12.19 -10.52 -7.41
CA MET A 122 12.10 -9.66 -8.59
C MET A 122 10.76 -8.92 -8.70
N ASP A 123 9.66 -9.55 -8.30
CA ASP A 123 8.34 -8.92 -8.31
C ASP A 123 8.28 -7.83 -7.22
N VAL A 124 8.78 -8.13 -6.02
CA VAL A 124 8.85 -7.16 -4.91
C VAL A 124 9.74 -5.97 -5.28
N LEU A 125 10.87 -6.19 -5.93
CA LEU A 125 11.76 -5.13 -6.40
C LEU A 125 11.14 -4.28 -7.54
N ALA A 126 10.36 -4.89 -8.44
CA ALA A 126 9.62 -4.16 -9.46
C ALA A 126 8.54 -3.24 -8.84
N TRP A 127 7.88 -3.67 -7.77
CA TRP A 127 6.95 -2.81 -7.02
C TRP A 127 7.70 -1.76 -6.21
N ALA A 128 8.84 -2.10 -5.62
CA ALA A 128 9.69 -1.17 -4.92
C ALA A 128 10.17 -0.03 -5.82
N SER A 129 10.53 -0.31 -7.08
CA SER A 129 10.87 0.74 -8.05
C SER A 129 9.72 1.74 -8.25
N GLN A 130 8.50 1.26 -8.41
CA GLN A 130 7.32 2.11 -8.59
C GLN A 130 6.95 2.89 -7.31
N LEU A 131 7.16 2.30 -6.13
CA LEU A 131 6.97 2.99 -4.86
C LEU A 131 8.01 4.09 -4.67
N ALA A 132 9.27 3.82 -5.02
CA ALA A 132 10.33 4.82 -4.99
C ALA A 132 9.99 6.03 -5.89
N ASP A 133 9.50 5.80 -7.11
CA ASP A 133 9.07 6.89 -8.01
C ASP A 133 7.97 7.76 -7.35
N ALA A 134 6.98 7.15 -6.71
CA ALA A 134 5.92 7.88 -6.00
C ALA A 134 6.46 8.71 -4.83
N LEU A 135 7.34 8.13 -4.01
CA LEU A 135 7.90 8.81 -2.83
C LEU A 135 8.85 9.93 -3.23
N THR A 136 9.72 9.72 -4.23
CA THR A 136 10.56 10.78 -4.80
C THR A 136 9.71 11.96 -5.27
N TYR A 137 8.61 11.70 -5.98
CA TYR A 137 7.67 12.74 -6.40
C TYR A 137 7.04 13.47 -5.20
N LEU A 138 6.61 12.78 -4.16
CA LEU A 138 6.03 13.39 -2.97
C LEU A 138 7.05 14.24 -2.21
N HIS A 139 8.27 13.72 -2.02
CA HIS A 139 9.33 14.43 -1.29
C HIS A 139 9.89 15.62 -2.06
N SER A 140 9.75 15.67 -3.39
CA SER A 140 10.17 16.81 -4.23
C SER A 140 9.15 17.97 -4.27
N GLN A 141 7.99 17.83 -3.63
CA GLN A 141 7.03 18.92 -3.56
C GLN A 141 7.54 20.06 -2.66
N ASP A 142 6.96 21.24 -2.80
CA ASP A 142 7.25 22.40 -1.94
C ASP A 142 5.96 22.89 -1.25
N PRO A 143 5.83 22.69 0.07
CA PRO A 143 6.74 21.94 0.96
C PRO A 143 6.72 20.42 0.68
N PRO A 144 7.78 19.67 1.09
CA PRO A 144 7.82 18.23 0.95
C PRO A 144 6.64 17.52 1.61
N ILE A 145 6.10 16.51 0.92
CA ILE A 145 4.95 15.74 1.38
C ILE A 145 5.42 14.38 1.85
N LEU A 146 5.14 14.04 3.11
CA LEU A 146 5.42 12.73 3.70
C LEU A 146 4.16 11.89 3.72
N HIS A 147 4.28 10.60 3.37
CA HIS A 147 3.14 9.68 3.35
C HIS A 147 2.79 9.14 4.75
N ARG A 148 3.77 8.78 5.57
CA ARG A 148 3.69 8.36 6.98
C ARG A 148 2.87 7.11 7.30
N ASP A 149 2.32 6.43 6.30
CA ASP A 149 1.58 5.18 6.49
C ASP A 149 1.87 4.18 5.36
N ILE A 150 3.16 4.00 5.02
CA ILE A 150 3.61 3.04 4.02
C ILE A 150 3.57 1.65 4.64
N LYS A 151 2.73 0.78 4.06
CA LYS A 151 2.55 -0.63 4.49
C LYS A 151 1.94 -1.45 3.36
N PRO A 152 2.05 -2.80 3.37
CA PRO A 152 1.54 -3.64 2.30
C PRO A 152 0.06 -3.45 1.95
N SER A 153 -0.80 -3.11 2.93
CA SER A 153 -2.23 -2.88 2.70
C SER A 153 -2.53 -1.58 1.96
N ASN A 154 -1.61 -0.61 1.99
CA ASN A 154 -1.73 0.68 1.30
C ASN A 154 -1.08 0.69 -0.08
N LEU A 155 -0.57 -0.44 -0.53
CA LEU A 155 0.05 -0.65 -1.84
C LEU A 155 -0.86 -1.55 -2.67
N LYS A 156 -1.59 -0.98 -3.64
CA LYS A 156 -2.50 -1.73 -4.50
C LYS A 156 -1.90 -1.97 -5.87
N LEU A 157 -1.96 -3.20 -6.34
CA LEU A 157 -1.51 -3.59 -7.66
C LEU A 157 -2.73 -3.72 -8.59
N THR A 158 -2.79 -2.86 -9.61
CA THR A 158 -3.84 -2.92 -10.63
C THR A 158 -3.68 -4.18 -11.50
N PRO A 159 -4.74 -4.61 -12.21
CA PRO A 159 -4.62 -5.72 -13.16
C PRO A 159 -3.56 -5.51 -14.25
N SER A 160 -3.24 -4.27 -14.59
CA SER A 160 -2.17 -3.92 -15.54
C SER A 160 -0.76 -3.91 -14.94
N GLY A 161 -0.58 -4.27 -13.66
CA GLY A 161 0.71 -4.28 -12.98
C GLY A 161 1.20 -2.89 -12.54
N LEU A 162 0.32 -1.88 -12.54
CA LEU A 162 0.65 -0.58 -11.99
C LEU A 162 0.44 -0.58 -10.48
N LEU A 163 1.49 -0.30 -9.72
CA LEU A 163 1.40 -0.09 -8.28
C LEU A 163 0.79 1.28 -7.99
N LYS A 164 -0.14 1.33 -7.05
CA LYS A 164 -0.72 2.57 -6.52
C LYS A 164 -0.52 2.63 -5.01
N LEU A 165 0.12 3.69 -4.55
CA LEU A 165 0.20 4.04 -3.13
C LEU A 165 -1.10 4.76 -2.76
N VAL A 166 -1.94 4.07 -2.00
CA VAL A 166 -3.27 4.56 -1.59
C VAL A 166 -3.29 4.91 -0.11
N ASP A 167 -4.36 5.54 0.31
CA ASP A 167 -4.63 5.87 1.72
C ASP A 167 -3.55 6.76 2.34
N PHE A 168 -3.40 7.96 1.76
CA PHE A 168 -2.69 9.04 2.44
C PHE A 168 -3.33 9.17 3.82
N GLY A 169 -2.68 8.66 4.86
CA GLY A 169 -3.01 9.02 6.22
C GLY A 169 -2.92 10.52 6.27
N LEU A 170 -4.03 11.24 6.46
CA LEU A 170 -4.17 12.70 6.34
C LEU A 170 -2.79 13.36 6.34
N VAL A 171 -2.37 13.82 5.15
CA VAL A 171 -1.01 14.27 4.87
C VAL A 171 -0.70 15.39 5.83
N LYS A 172 0.20 15.16 6.76
CA LYS A 172 0.70 16.23 7.60
C LYS A 172 1.71 17.02 6.77
N LEU A 173 1.29 18.18 6.30
CA LEU A 173 2.23 19.16 5.75
C LEU A 173 3.24 19.50 6.83
N LEU A 174 4.52 19.50 6.48
CA LEU A 174 5.59 20.00 7.35
C LEU A 174 5.51 21.53 7.37
N ALA A 175 4.53 22.09 8.07
CA ALA A 175 4.52 23.52 8.34
C ALA A 175 5.46 23.80 9.51
N PRO A 176 6.43 24.73 9.39
CA PRO A 176 7.31 25.09 10.49
C PRO A 176 6.49 25.60 11.68
N GLY A 177 6.61 24.93 12.84
CA GLY A 177 6.02 25.39 14.10
C GLY A 177 4.66 24.75 14.49
N GLU A 178 4.05 23.86 13.69
CA GLU A 178 2.84 23.15 14.11
C GLU A 178 3.19 21.88 14.89
N VAL A 179 2.78 21.83 16.17
CA VAL A 179 2.82 20.60 16.99
C VAL A 179 1.74 19.65 16.48
N THR A 180 2.17 18.58 15.84
CA THR A 180 1.24 17.60 15.26
C THR A 180 1.07 16.42 16.21
N ILE A 181 -0.09 16.28 16.84
CA ILE A 181 -0.44 15.08 17.62
C ILE A 181 -0.61 13.93 16.62
N THR A 182 0.42 13.10 16.49
CA THR A 182 0.32 11.85 15.71
C THR A 182 -0.47 10.84 16.53
N VAL A 183 -1.76 10.71 16.29
CA VAL A 183 -2.54 9.58 16.80
C VAL A 183 -2.09 8.36 16.00
N LEU A 184 -1.33 7.47 16.65
CA LEU A 184 -0.91 6.20 16.05
C LEU A 184 -2.16 5.41 15.64
N GLN A 185 -2.35 5.23 14.34
CA GLN A 185 -3.49 4.51 13.77
C GLN A 185 -3.30 3.01 13.94
N GLY A 186 -3.89 2.45 15.00
CA GLY A 186 -4.08 1.00 15.16
C GLY A 186 -2.80 0.17 15.38
N GLN A 187 -2.95 -0.99 16.03
CA GLN A 187 -1.82 -1.90 16.34
C GLN A 187 -1.06 -2.38 15.09
N GLY A 188 -1.69 -2.44 13.91
CA GLY A 188 -1.06 -2.92 12.69
C GLY A 188 -0.13 -1.91 12.00
N THR A 189 -0.25 -0.62 12.27
CA THR A 189 0.61 0.44 11.70
C THR A 189 1.92 0.57 12.48
N ALA A 190 1.90 0.31 13.77
CA ALA A 190 3.06 0.41 14.66
C ALA A 190 4.29 -0.38 14.14
N LEU A 191 4.07 -1.51 13.48
CA LEU A 191 5.12 -2.37 12.94
C LEU A 191 5.95 -1.72 11.80
N TYR A 192 5.44 -0.66 11.19
CA TYR A 192 6.11 0.08 10.10
C TYR A 192 6.52 1.50 10.52
N THR A 193 6.23 1.86 11.77
CA THR A 193 6.43 3.21 12.30
C THR A 193 7.82 3.33 12.91
N PRO A 194 8.68 4.26 12.48
CA PRO A 194 9.98 4.50 13.07
C PRO A 194 9.88 5.20 14.44
N LEU A 195 10.98 5.17 15.22
CA LEU A 195 11.01 5.65 16.60
C LEU A 195 10.63 7.13 16.72
N GLU A 196 11.09 7.97 15.84
CA GLU A 196 10.84 9.43 15.87
C GLU A 196 9.37 9.80 15.75
N GLN A 197 8.53 8.89 15.24
CA GLN A 197 7.07 9.14 15.16
C GLN A 197 6.32 8.83 16.47
N TYR A 198 6.96 8.24 17.45
CA TYR A 198 6.35 7.96 18.76
C TYR A 198 6.50 9.13 19.76
N GLY A 199 7.42 10.05 19.55
CA GLY A 199 7.80 11.06 20.51
C GLY A 199 6.90 12.28 20.62
N GLY A 200 5.85 12.42 19.82
CA GLY A 200 4.97 13.61 19.85
C GLY A 200 5.61 14.93 19.42
N ASP A 201 6.93 14.95 19.29
CA ASP A 201 7.70 16.11 18.83
C ASP A 201 7.90 16.00 17.31
N SER A 202 7.06 16.70 16.55
CA SER A 202 7.05 16.67 15.08
C SER A 202 8.31 17.25 14.44
N GLY A 203 9.23 17.80 15.24
CA GLY A 203 10.46 18.42 14.76
C GLY A 203 11.47 17.47 14.11
N HIS A 204 11.29 16.15 14.21
CA HIS A 204 12.25 15.16 13.73
C HIS A 204 11.72 14.24 12.62
N THR A 205 10.47 14.42 12.16
CA THR A 205 9.89 13.58 11.11
C THR A 205 10.18 14.18 9.74
N ASP A 206 10.97 13.51 8.92
CA ASP A 206 11.32 13.89 7.56
C ASP A 206 11.17 12.74 6.56
N ALA A 207 11.68 12.88 5.33
CA ALA A 207 11.64 11.87 4.28
C ALA A 207 12.20 10.50 4.72
N ARG A 208 13.13 10.48 5.67
CA ARG A 208 13.76 9.24 6.19
C ARG A 208 12.80 8.40 7.03
N SER A 209 11.70 8.99 7.53
CA SER A 209 10.62 8.22 8.17
C SER A 209 9.86 7.37 7.16
N ASP A 210 9.58 7.88 5.95
CA ASP A 210 8.99 7.11 4.87
C ASP A 210 9.96 6.03 4.35
N ILE A 211 11.27 6.30 4.34
CA ILE A 211 12.30 5.31 3.96
C ILE A 211 12.30 4.13 4.94
N TYR A 212 12.20 4.38 6.25
CA TYR A 212 12.07 3.30 7.23
C TYR A 212 10.82 2.45 6.97
N ALA A 213 9.65 3.09 6.81
CA ALA A 213 8.40 2.40 6.55
C ALA A 213 8.42 1.62 5.21
N PHE A 214 9.14 2.14 4.22
CA PHE A 214 9.38 1.46 2.95
C PHE A 214 10.23 0.19 3.19
N GLY A 215 11.36 0.29 3.88
CA GLY A 215 12.19 -0.86 4.25
C GLY A 215 11.41 -1.92 5.04
N ALA A 216 10.65 -1.51 6.06
CA ALA A 216 9.78 -2.37 6.86
C ALA A 216 8.69 -3.08 6.03
N THR A 217 8.16 -2.38 5.02
CA THR A 217 7.22 -2.95 4.05
C THR A 217 7.87 -4.04 3.21
N LEU A 218 9.06 -3.78 2.65
CA LEU A 218 9.80 -4.77 1.86
C LEU A 218 10.22 -5.98 2.69
N TYR A 219 10.68 -5.76 3.93
CA TYR A 219 10.96 -6.83 4.87
C TYR A 219 9.76 -7.77 5.02
N HIS A 220 8.57 -7.21 5.29
CA HIS A 220 7.36 -8.00 5.47
C HIS A 220 6.98 -8.78 4.20
N LEU A 221 7.03 -8.15 3.03
CA LEU A 221 6.70 -8.78 1.75
C LEU A 221 7.63 -9.96 1.41
N LEU A 222 8.93 -9.83 1.71
CA LEU A 222 9.94 -10.85 1.40
C LEU A 222 10.00 -11.99 2.42
N THR A 223 9.53 -11.75 3.67
CA THR A 223 9.65 -12.73 4.76
C THR A 223 8.32 -13.37 5.17
N ASN A 224 7.17 -12.84 4.70
CA ASN A 224 5.83 -13.19 5.22
C ASN A 224 5.70 -12.97 6.74
N LYS A 225 6.66 -12.29 7.39
CA LYS A 225 6.67 -11.95 8.81
C LYS A 225 6.71 -10.43 8.97
N ALA A 226 5.80 -9.89 9.78
CA ALA A 226 5.87 -8.49 10.12
C ALA A 226 7.22 -8.17 10.80
N PRO A 227 7.82 -7.00 10.52
CA PRO A 227 9.01 -6.57 11.25
C PRO A 227 8.67 -6.37 12.73
N VAL A 228 9.69 -6.47 13.57
CA VAL A 228 9.58 -6.14 14.99
C VAL A 228 9.34 -4.63 15.14
N ASP A 229 8.45 -4.24 16.06
CA ASP A 229 8.21 -2.83 16.39
C ASP A 229 9.53 -2.11 16.72
N ALA A 230 9.70 -0.89 16.23
CA ALA A 230 10.96 -0.15 16.40
C ALA A 230 11.35 0.07 17.86
N ARG A 231 10.36 0.22 18.78
CA ARG A 231 10.61 0.35 20.23
C ARG A 231 11.09 -0.97 20.85
N GLU A 232 10.48 -2.08 20.44
CA GLU A 232 10.91 -3.40 20.88
C GLU A 232 12.33 -3.69 20.37
N ARG A 233 12.62 -3.40 19.11
CA ARG A 233 13.94 -3.52 18.53
C ARG A 233 14.99 -2.60 19.20
N PHE A 234 14.58 -1.43 19.66
CA PHE A 234 15.47 -0.54 20.41
C PHE A 234 15.84 -1.12 21.78
N LEU A 235 14.90 -1.78 22.47
CA LEU A 235 15.11 -2.41 23.77
C LEU A 235 15.83 -3.76 23.66
N ASP A 236 15.54 -4.53 22.60
CA ASP A 236 16.17 -5.81 22.31
C ASP A 236 16.58 -5.88 20.82
N PRO A 237 17.81 -5.47 20.50
CA PRO A 237 18.33 -5.55 19.12
C PRO A 237 18.36 -6.95 18.54
N GLN A 238 18.35 -8.01 19.37
CA GLN A 238 18.36 -9.41 18.90
C GLN A 238 16.97 -9.89 18.47
N ALA A 239 15.91 -9.16 18.77
CA ALA A 239 14.56 -9.46 18.30
C ALA A 239 14.43 -9.33 16.78
N PHE A 240 15.31 -8.56 16.12
CA PHE A 240 15.31 -8.43 14.66
C PHE A 240 15.99 -9.62 14.00
N VAL A 241 15.22 -10.34 13.17
CA VAL A 241 15.73 -11.50 12.43
C VAL A 241 16.11 -11.07 11.00
N PRO A 242 17.35 -11.27 10.55
CA PRO A 242 17.77 -10.98 9.17
C PRO A 242 16.90 -11.67 8.13
N ILE A 243 16.63 -10.99 7.00
CA ILE A 243 15.73 -11.48 5.95
C ILE A 243 16.16 -12.86 5.46
N ARG A 244 17.46 -13.07 5.19
CA ARG A 244 17.97 -14.32 4.63
C ARG A 244 18.00 -15.50 5.60
N GLN A 245 17.82 -15.26 6.90
CA GLN A 245 17.56 -16.33 7.86
C GLN A 245 16.12 -16.86 7.72
N ILE A 246 15.18 -16.05 7.22
CA ILE A 246 13.77 -16.44 7.02
C ILE A 246 13.54 -16.90 5.58
N ASN A 247 14.08 -16.16 4.62
CA ASN A 247 13.98 -16.40 3.19
C ASN A 247 15.39 -16.38 2.54
N PRO A 248 16.07 -17.51 2.46
CA PRO A 248 17.42 -17.59 1.89
C PRO A 248 17.53 -17.25 0.40
N GLU A 249 16.42 -17.22 -0.33
CA GLU A 249 16.37 -16.89 -1.76
C GLU A 249 16.59 -15.40 -2.02
N VAL A 250 16.43 -14.55 -1.00
CA VAL A 250 16.67 -13.10 -1.12
C VAL A 250 18.17 -12.83 -1.27
N SER A 251 18.50 -11.93 -2.20
CA SER A 251 19.88 -11.54 -2.45
C SER A 251 20.48 -10.78 -1.26
N ALA A 252 21.76 -10.95 -1.01
CA ALA A 252 22.48 -10.22 0.04
C ALA A 252 22.48 -8.68 -0.19
N ARG A 253 22.30 -8.23 -1.43
CA ARG A 253 22.15 -6.81 -1.76
C ARG A 253 20.85 -6.27 -1.21
N THR A 254 19.74 -6.94 -1.50
CA THR A 254 18.40 -6.55 -1.05
C THR A 254 18.31 -6.55 0.48
N GLU A 255 18.84 -7.57 1.14
CA GLU A 255 18.91 -7.61 2.60
C GLU A 255 19.65 -6.40 3.17
N ARG A 256 20.89 -6.12 2.70
CA ARG A 256 21.67 -4.97 3.19
C ARG A 256 20.97 -3.62 2.95
N ALA A 257 20.34 -3.45 1.79
CA ALA A 257 19.64 -2.20 1.49
C ALA A 257 18.43 -2.00 2.44
N ILE A 258 17.66 -3.06 2.70
CA ILE A 258 16.52 -3.01 3.61
C ILE A 258 16.98 -2.78 5.06
N ASP A 259 18.04 -3.47 5.50
CA ASP A 259 18.63 -3.27 6.84
C ASP A 259 19.06 -1.81 7.02
N TRP A 260 19.70 -1.21 6.01
CA TRP A 260 20.09 0.20 6.03
C TRP A 260 18.89 1.13 6.15
N ALA A 261 17.86 0.93 5.34
CA ALA A 261 16.62 1.72 5.42
C ALA A 261 15.93 1.60 6.78
N MET A 262 16.03 0.42 7.42
CA MET A 262 15.45 0.14 8.73
C MET A 262 16.38 0.47 9.91
N SER A 263 17.46 1.22 9.74
CA SER A 263 18.27 1.74 10.85
C SER A 263 17.39 2.50 11.83
N LEU A 264 17.64 2.31 13.14
CA LEU A 264 16.78 2.92 14.17
C LEU A 264 16.94 4.43 14.23
N HIS A 265 18.18 4.92 14.11
CA HIS A 265 18.45 6.36 14.07
C HIS A 265 18.24 6.91 12.65
N PRO A 266 17.50 8.01 12.45
CA PRO A 266 17.26 8.59 11.11
C PRO A 266 18.56 8.92 10.36
N ASP A 267 19.59 9.44 11.04
CA ASP A 267 20.87 9.82 10.40
C ASP A 267 21.71 8.62 9.93
N GLU A 268 21.34 7.40 10.32
CA GLU A 268 21.98 6.16 9.86
C GLU A 268 21.27 5.56 8.64
N ARG A 269 20.15 6.14 8.21
CA ARG A 269 19.38 5.71 7.03
C ARG A 269 19.89 6.37 5.75
N PRO A 270 19.46 5.91 4.57
CA PRO A 270 19.64 6.67 3.33
C PRO A 270 19.07 8.08 3.45
N ASP A 271 19.81 9.09 2.96
CA ASP A 271 19.38 10.49 3.03
C ASP A 271 18.18 10.81 2.13
N SER A 272 17.96 10.00 1.09
CA SER A 272 16.83 10.16 0.17
C SER A 272 16.33 8.82 -0.37
N VAL A 273 15.12 8.84 -0.93
CA VAL A 273 14.51 7.67 -1.58
C VAL A 273 15.32 7.24 -2.80
N GLU A 274 15.92 8.17 -3.52
CA GLU A 274 16.78 7.90 -4.69
C GLU A 274 18.01 7.10 -4.29
N ILE A 275 18.70 7.50 -3.20
CA ILE A 275 19.86 6.79 -2.66
C ILE A 275 19.45 5.40 -2.20
N PHE A 276 18.31 5.27 -1.51
CA PHE A 276 17.79 3.97 -1.12
C PHE A 276 17.47 3.10 -2.34
N ARG A 277 16.80 3.65 -3.35
CA ARG A 277 16.49 2.98 -4.61
C ARG A 277 17.75 2.45 -5.30
N GLU A 278 18.79 3.28 -5.43
CA GLU A 278 20.05 2.90 -6.03
C GLU A 278 20.73 1.74 -5.28
N SER A 279 20.75 1.79 -3.94
CA SER A 279 21.29 0.71 -3.12
C SER A 279 20.54 -0.59 -3.31
N LEU A 280 19.20 -0.53 -3.39
CA LEU A 280 18.29 -1.66 -3.51
C LEU A 280 18.33 -2.28 -4.93
N LEU A 281 18.17 -1.46 -5.96
CA LEU A 281 17.94 -1.90 -7.34
C LEU A 281 19.22 -1.95 -8.17
N GLY A 282 20.17 -1.02 -7.96
CA GLY A 282 21.32 -0.81 -8.83
C GLY A 282 20.87 -0.47 -10.25
N ASP A 283 21.58 -0.99 -11.24
CA ASP A 283 21.31 -0.75 -12.66
C ASP A 283 20.19 -1.67 -13.23
N ARG A 284 19.37 -2.28 -12.37
CA ARG A 284 18.29 -3.16 -12.81
C ARG A 284 17.12 -2.35 -13.35
N GLU A 285 16.72 -2.62 -14.59
CA GLU A 285 15.46 -2.14 -15.15
C GLU A 285 14.35 -3.14 -14.85
N PHE A 286 13.20 -2.65 -14.40
CA PHE A 286 12.03 -3.46 -14.06
C PHE A 286 10.87 -3.16 -15.02
N THR A 287 10.38 -4.22 -15.66
CA THR A 287 9.13 -4.16 -16.42
C THR A 287 7.95 -4.34 -15.47
N ARG A 288 6.80 -3.72 -15.77
CA ARG A 288 5.58 -3.89 -14.97
C ARG A 288 5.18 -5.36 -14.90
N VAL A 289 4.97 -5.87 -13.68
CA VAL A 289 4.47 -7.22 -13.44
C VAL A 289 2.95 -7.19 -13.55
N THR A 290 2.39 -7.81 -14.59
CA THR A 290 0.93 -7.91 -14.75
C THR A 290 0.37 -9.08 -13.95
N LEU A 291 -0.70 -8.87 -13.19
CA LEU A 291 -1.41 -9.95 -12.46
C LEU A 291 -2.06 -10.97 -13.39
N ASN A 292 -2.36 -10.58 -14.63
CA ASN A 292 -2.92 -11.45 -15.68
C ASN A 292 -1.81 -11.96 -16.60
N ARG A 293 -0.75 -12.51 -16.05
CA ARG A 293 0.20 -13.27 -16.87
C ARG A 293 -0.54 -14.47 -17.41
N ALA A 294 -0.73 -14.53 -18.72
CA ALA A 294 -1.25 -15.76 -19.32
C ALA A 294 -0.39 -16.94 -18.84
N PRO A 295 -1.01 -18.02 -18.34
CA PRO A 295 -0.25 -19.15 -17.81
C PRO A 295 0.72 -19.62 -18.90
N ARG A 296 1.99 -19.72 -18.57
CA ARG A 296 2.98 -20.30 -19.46
C ARG A 296 2.65 -21.77 -19.63
N ALA A 297 2.96 -22.35 -20.78
CA ALA A 297 2.77 -23.77 -21.01
C ALA A 297 3.36 -24.66 -19.90
N ALA A 298 4.45 -24.21 -19.25
CA ALA A 298 5.05 -24.85 -18.10
C ALA A 298 4.16 -24.79 -16.84
N ASP A 299 3.39 -23.73 -16.64
CA ASP A 299 2.50 -23.56 -15.49
C ASP A 299 1.27 -24.47 -15.62
N VAL A 300 0.74 -24.58 -16.87
CA VAL A 300 -0.35 -25.52 -17.21
C VAL A 300 0.10 -26.96 -17.04
N LEU A 301 1.31 -27.30 -17.47
CA LEU A 301 1.89 -28.65 -17.34
C LEU A 301 2.26 -29.01 -15.89
N SER A 302 2.39 -28.06 -14.98
CA SER A 302 2.73 -28.30 -13.57
C SER A 302 1.52 -28.56 -12.68
N ALA A 303 0.33 -28.08 -13.04
CA ALA A 303 -0.89 -28.26 -12.27
C ALA A 303 -1.38 -29.72 -12.34
N PRO A 304 -1.61 -30.40 -11.18
CA PRO A 304 -1.99 -31.84 -11.18
C PRO A 304 -3.32 -32.10 -11.89
N THR A 305 -4.27 -31.20 -11.81
CA THR A 305 -5.57 -31.27 -12.51
C THR A 305 -5.44 -31.16 -14.02
N GLU A 306 -4.60 -30.26 -14.50
CA GLU A 306 -4.34 -30.02 -15.92
C GLU A 306 -3.56 -31.20 -16.55
N ARG A 307 -2.59 -31.78 -15.82
CA ARG A 307 -1.91 -33.02 -16.21
C ARG A 307 -2.89 -34.18 -16.41
N ALA A 308 -3.85 -34.36 -15.48
CA ALA A 308 -4.85 -35.39 -15.59
C ALA A 308 -5.71 -35.22 -16.84
N LEU A 309 -6.11 -33.99 -17.16
CA LEU A 309 -6.88 -33.68 -18.37
C LEU A 309 -6.08 -33.92 -19.67
N ILE A 310 -4.79 -33.56 -19.68
CA ILE A 310 -3.90 -33.80 -20.83
C ILE A 310 -3.73 -35.30 -21.07
N TRP A 311 -3.52 -36.11 -20.04
CA TRP A 311 -3.42 -37.54 -20.16
C TRP A 311 -4.73 -38.19 -20.59
N LEU A 312 -5.86 -37.70 -20.12
CA LEU A 312 -7.19 -38.15 -20.52
C LEU A 312 -7.48 -37.86 -22.00
N ALA A 313 -7.13 -36.64 -22.46
CA ALA A 313 -7.25 -36.25 -23.87
C ALA A 313 -6.34 -37.10 -24.77
N ALA A 314 -5.08 -37.33 -24.35
CA ALA A 314 -4.15 -38.18 -25.07
C ALA A 314 -4.66 -39.64 -25.16
N GLY A 315 -5.21 -40.19 -24.09
CA GLY A 315 -5.82 -41.51 -24.05
C GLY A 315 -7.01 -41.64 -25.02
N LEU A 316 -7.92 -40.68 -25.02
CA LEU A 316 -9.05 -40.62 -25.94
C LEU A 316 -8.63 -40.53 -27.41
N THR A 317 -7.57 -39.75 -27.69
CA THR A 317 -7.03 -39.64 -29.09
C THR A 317 -6.45 -40.97 -29.56
N VAL A 318 -5.71 -41.69 -28.71
CA VAL A 318 -5.17 -43.03 -29.02
C VAL A 318 -6.29 -44.04 -29.25
N ILE A 319 -7.31 -44.07 -28.41
CA ILE A 319 -8.48 -44.94 -28.58
C ILE A 319 -9.22 -44.64 -29.89
N SER A 320 -9.42 -43.35 -30.22
CA SER A 320 -10.06 -42.96 -31.48
C SER A 320 -9.25 -43.40 -32.69
N LEU A 321 -7.90 -43.25 -32.61
CA LEU A 321 -7.01 -43.68 -33.71
C LEU A 321 -7.05 -45.21 -33.92
N LEU A 322 -7.03 -45.97 -32.83
CA LEU A 322 -7.13 -47.45 -32.86
C LEU A 322 -8.47 -47.92 -33.43
N ALA A 323 -9.57 -47.25 -33.04
CA ALA A 323 -10.91 -47.54 -33.55
C ALA A 323 -11.04 -47.23 -35.06
N THR A 324 -10.29 -46.24 -35.55
CA THR A 324 -10.29 -45.88 -36.99
C THR A 324 -9.44 -46.83 -37.84
N LEU A 325 -8.35 -47.38 -37.23
CA LEU A 325 -7.47 -48.36 -37.93
C LEU A 325 -8.03 -49.77 -37.89
N ALA A 326 -9.02 -50.04 -37.02
CA ALA A 326 -9.69 -51.36 -36.94
C ALA A 326 -10.93 -51.49 -37.83
N ARG A 327 -11.26 -50.45 -38.59
CA ARG A 327 -12.25 -50.45 -39.65
C ARG A 327 -11.60 -50.56 -41.01
#